data_8a00aa282a8d75ae79d39dc8b014d679
#
_entry.id   8a00aa282a8d75ae79d39dc8b014d679
#
_cell.length_a   1.000
_cell.length_b   1.000
_cell.length_c   1.000
_cell.angle_alpha   90.00
_cell.angle_beta   90.00
_cell.angle_gamma   90.00
#
_symmetry.space_group_name_H-M   'P 1'
#
loop_
_entity.id
_entity.type
_entity.pdbx_description
1 polymer ?
#
loop_
_entity_poly.entity_id
_entity_poly.type
_entity_poly.pdbx_seq_one_letter_code
_entity_poly.pdbx_strand_id
1 'polypeptide(L)'
;MDFEPGLISISGPNGSGKSNILDAITFALGENKPTVMRAPSLRALMHDIEGAARRGPKLARTSVHFDNSDRMIAVDSDTVTITREMSEKGENVYYLNKNKVLRNKILDLMNLANAGLNQINNVQQGTVQRISEMNGEEKRQVIEDLIGL
;
A
#
# COMPACT_ATOMS: atom_id res chain seq x y z
N MET A 1 -5.50 -11.40 7.23
CA MET A 1 -4.61 -12.27 6.43
C MET A 1 -3.24 -12.13 7.04
N ASP A 2 -2.65 -13.22 7.43
CA ASP A 2 -1.32 -13.26 8.01
C ASP A 2 -0.34 -13.80 6.96
N PHE A 3 0.84 -13.21 6.92
CA PHE A 3 1.91 -13.61 6.02
C PHE A 3 3.05 -14.18 6.85
N GLU A 4 3.33 -15.47 6.66
CA GLU A 4 4.46 -16.14 7.28
C GLU A 4 5.78 -15.71 6.62
N PRO A 5 6.93 -15.76 7.34
CA PRO A 5 8.23 -15.52 6.75
C PRO A 5 8.52 -16.48 5.58
N GLY A 6 9.13 -15.97 4.52
CA GLY A 6 9.51 -16.75 3.35
C GLY A 6 8.74 -16.36 2.08
N LEU A 7 8.71 -17.28 1.11
CA LEU A 7 8.02 -17.08 -0.15
C LEU A 7 6.54 -17.46 -0.04
N ILE A 8 5.66 -16.49 -0.25
CA ILE A 8 4.21 -16.69 -0.24
C ILE A 8 3.66 -16.52 -1.65
N SER A 9 2.85 -17.47 -2.11
CA SER A 9 2.14 -17.40 -3.37
C SER A 9 0.64 -17.30 -3.14
N ILE A 10 0.01 -16.34 -3.81
CA ILE A 10 -1.45 -16.16 -3.79
C ILE A 10 -1.99 -16.51 -5.16
N SER A 11 -2.72 -17.61 -5.26
CA SER A 11 -3.31 -18.13 -6.50
C SER A 11 -4.82 -18.13 -6.44
N GLY A 12 -5.46 -18.15 -7.59
CA GLY A 12 -6.93 -18.19 -7.73
C GLY A 12 -7.39 -17.77 -9.13
N PRO A 13 -8.66 -17.96 -9.47
CA PRO A 13 -9.20 -17.59 -10.78
C PRO A 13 -9.16 -16.07 -11.02
N ASN A 14 -9.35 -15.67 -12.28
CA ASN A 14 -9.47 -14.26 -12.62
C ASN A 14 -10.70 -13.65 -11.93
N GLY A 15 -10.56 -12.42 -11.41
CA GLY A 15 -11.63 -11.74 -10.67
C GLY A 15 -11.75 -12.14 -9.20
N SER A 16 -10.95 -13.07 -8.67
CA SER A 16 -11.02 -13.51 -7.26
C SER A 16 -10.44 -12.48 -6.25
N GLY A 17 -9.96 -11.33 -6.71
CA GLY A 17 -9.45 -10.27 -5.82
C GLY A 17 -7.98 -10.39 -5.42
N LYS A 18 -7.20 -11.30 -6.01
CA LYS A 18 -5.76 -11.45 -5.70
C LYS A 18 -4.99 -10.14 -5.69
N SER A 19 -5.18 -9.38 -6.75
CA SER A 19 -4.49 -8.09 -6.91
C SER A 19 -4.99 -7.01 -5.95
N ASN A 20 -6.22 -7.14 -5.43
CA ASN A 20 -6.76 -6.20 -4.45
C ASN A 20 -6.00 -6.25 -3.12
N ILE A 21 -5.32 -7.36 -2.83
CA ILE A 21 -4.47 -7.49 -1.64
C ILE A 21 -3.30 -6.51 -1.72
N LEU A 22 -2.61 -6.48 -2.87
CA LEU A 22 -1.51 -5.55 -3.10
C LEU A 22 -2.02 -4.09 -3.14
N ASP A 23 -3.16 -3.85 -3.77
CA ASP A 23 -3.79 -2.53 -3.79
C ASP A 23 -4.14 -2.05 -2.37
N ALA A 24 -4.62 -2.94 -1.50
CA ALA A 24 -4.94 -2.63 -0.12
C ALA A 24 -3.67 -2.26 0.69
N ILE A 25 -2.58 -2.99 0.51
CA ILE A 25 -1.28 -2.67 1.13
C ILE A 25 -0.81 -1.29 0.64
N THR A 26 -0.78 -1.09 -0.67
CA THR A 26 -0.37 0.16 -1.30
C THR A 26 -1.23 1.34 -0.84
N PHE A 27 -2.54 1.14 -0.71
CA PHE A 27 -3.46 2.12 -0.16
C PHE A 27 -3.11 2.47 1.29
N ALA A 28 -2.88 1.49 2.16
CA ALA A 28 -2.54 1.72 3.56
C ALA A 28 -1.24 2.50 3.71
N LEU A 29 -0.24 2.22 2.87
CA LEU A 29 1.06 2.89 2.85
C LEU A 29 1.01 4.33 2.30
N GLY A 30 -0.16 4.80 1.87
CA GLY A 30 -0.36 6.20 1.52
C GLY A 30 -0.36 6.52 0.04
N GLU A 31 -0.47 5.54 -0.87
CA GLU A 31 -0.64 5.83 -2.30
C GLU A 31 -1.92 6.63 -2.55
N ASN A 32 -1.79 7.70 -3.29
CA ASN A 32 -2.89 8.61 -3.64
C ASN A 32 -3.25 8.59 -5.13
N LYS A 33 -2.46 7.90 -5.96
CA LYS A 33 -2.74 7.80 -7.39
C LYS A 33 -3.68 6.61 -7.64
N PRO A 34 -4.94 6.85 -8.05
CA PRO A 34 -5.90 5.75 -8.28
C PRO A 34 -5.43 4.78 -9.35
N THR A 35 -4.73 5.27 -10.37
CA THR A 35 -4.19 4.48 -11.48
C THR A 35 -3.21 3.41 -11.02
N VAL A 36 -2.45 3.67 -9.97
CA VAL A 36 -1.52 2.72 -9.34
C VAL A 36 -2.30 1.54 -8.74
N MET A 37 -3.49 1.80 -8.20
CA MET A 37 -4.39 0.79 -7.64
C MET A 37 -5.46 0.35 -8.65
N ARG A 38 -5.24 0.56 -9.94
CA ARG A 38 -6.12 0.15 -11.04
C ARG A 38 -7.58 0.59 -10.87
N ALA A 39 -7.80 1.70 -10.18
CA ALA A 39 -9.09 2.27 -9.93
C ALA A 39 -9.29 3.58 -10.72
N PRO A 40 -10.50 3.88 -11.19
CA PRO A 40 -10.78 5.16 -11.86
C PRO A 40 -10.72 6.35 -10.89
N SER A 41 -10.93 6.11 -9.61
CA SER A 41 -10.80 7.08 -8.52
C SER A 41 -10.55 6.36 -7.19
N LEU A 42 -10.05 7.07 -6.17
CA LEU A 42 -9.92 6.50 -4.82
C LEU A 42 -11.28 6.07 -4.25
N ARG A 43 -12.35 6.78 -4.58
CA ARG A 43 -13.72 6.42 -4.14
C ARG A 43 -14.18 5.08 -4.72
N ALA A 44 -13.71 4.71 -5.91
CA ALA A 44 -14.04 3.42 -6.52
C ALA A 44 -13.44 2.22 -5.76
N LEU A 45 -12.50 2.44 -4.84
CA LEU A 45 -12.02 1.41 -3.92
C LEU A 45 -13.05 1.04 -2.84
N MET A 46 -14.07 1.88 -2.64
CA MET A 46 -15.16 1.56 -1.74
C MET A 46 -16.11 0.57 -2.41
N HIS A 47 -16.29 -0.58 -1.77
CA HIS A 47 -17.21 -1.58 -2.28
C HIS A 47 -18.67 -1.12 -2.11
N ASP A 48 -19.38 -1.02 -3.23
CA ASP A 48 -20.83 -0.78 -3.26
C ASP A 48 -21.55 -2.13 -3.30
N ILE A 49 -22.19 -2.49 -2.19
CA ILE A 49 -23.14 -3.61 -2.17
C ILE A 49 -24.50 -3.03 -2.56
N GLU A 50 -24.92 -3.24 -3.80
CA GLU A 50 -26.26 -2.87 -4.25
C GLU A 50 -27.31 -3.63 -3.41
N GLY A 51 -28.33 -2.91 -2.94
CA GLY A 51 -29.47 -3.51 -2.23
C GLY A 51 -29.27 -3.78 -0.73
N ALA A 52 -28.10 -3.57 -0.15
CA ALA A 52 -27.94 -3.67 1.29
C ALA A 52 -28.36 -2.37 1.99
N ALA A 53 -29.36 -2.43 2.86
CA ALA A 53 -29.69 -1.33 3.77
C ALA A 53 -28.51 -1.11 4.73
N ARG A 54 -27.60 -0.18 4.38
CA ARG A 54 -26.42 0.12 5.20
C ARG A 54 -26.80 0.97 6.39
N ARG A 55 -26.48 0.46 7.57
CA ARG A 55 -26.50 1.22 8.81
C ARG A 55 -25.10 1.83 9.02
N GLY A 56 -24.92 3.11 8.68
CA GLY A 56 -23.68 3.85 8.95
C GLY A 56 -23.01 4.45 7.71
N PRO A 57 -22.03 5.33 7.90
CA PRO A 57 -21.27 5.96 6.81
C PRO A 57 -20.42 4.93 6.05
N LYS A 58 -20.30 5.11 4.74
CA LYS A 58 -19.38 4.32 3.92
C LYS A 58 -17.94 4.67 4.30
N LEU A 59 -17.16 3.66 4.64
CA LEU A 59 -15.76 3.78 5.03
C LEU A 59 -14.94 2.68 4.38
N ALA A 60 -13.88 3.05 3.66
CA ALA A 60 -12.83 2.11 3.28
C ALA A 60 -11.74 2.17 4.34
N ARG A 61 -11.40 1.02 4.93
CA ARG A 61 -10.36 0.90 5.94
C ARG A 61 -9.44 -0.25 5.63
N THR A 62 -8.14 0.01 5.68
CA THR A 62 -7.10 -1.01 5.58
C THR A 62 -6.09 -0.81 6.69
N SER A 63 -5.68 -1.92 7.31
CA SER A 63 -4.61 -1.95 8.31
C SER A 63 -3.55 -2.94 7.86
N VAL A 64 -2.29 -2.54 7.92
CA VAL A 64 -1.12 -3.38 7.69
C VAL A 64 -0.34 -3.46 9.00
N HIS A 65 -0.03 -4.67 9.41
CA HIS A 65 0.73 -4.95 10.62
C HIS A 65 2.12 -5.44 10.22
N PHE A 66 3.15 -4.77 10.72
CA PHE A 66 4.55 -5.13 10.50
C PHE A 66 5.11 -5.74 11.77
N ASP A 67 5.81 -6.86 11.64
CA ASP A 67 6.77 -7.29 12.64
C ASP A 67 7.94 -6.31 12.64
N ASN A 68 8.22 -5.69 13.75
CA ASN A 68 9.27 -4.71 13.96
C ASN A 68 10.17 -5.12 15.13
N SER A 69 10.30 -6.41 15.36
CA SER A 69 11.19 -6.95 16.39
C SER A 69 12.65 -6.58 16.18
N ASP A 70 13.04 -6.35 14.92
CA ASP A 70 14.37 -5.90 14.48
C ASP A 70 14.54 -4.36 14.50
N ARG A 71 13.48 -3.60 14.82
CA ARG A 71 13.49 -2.11 14.86
C ARG A 71 13.83 -1.44 13.53
N MET A 72 13.63 -2.10 12.40
CA MET A 72 13.82 -1.49 11.08
C MET A 72 12.91 -0.28 10.86
N ILE A 73 11.69 -0.34 11.36
CA ILE A 73 10.80 0.84 11.38
C ILE A 73 11.12 1.63 12.66
N ALA A 74 11.42 2.92 12.53
CA ALA A 74 11.83 3.81 13.63
C ALA A 74 10.66 4.13 14.60
N VAL A 75 10.11 3.08 15.19
CA VAL A 75 9.03 3.11 16.19
C VAL A 75 9.40 2.14 17.30
N ASP A 76 9.33 2.57 18.54
CA ASP A 76 9.63 1.74 19.71
C ASP A 76 8.46 0.80 20.05
N SER A 77 8.30 -0.21 19.22
CA SER A 77 7.27 -1.25 19.37
C SER A 77 7.65 -2.46 18.53
N ASP A 78 7.45 -3.68 19.04
CA ASP A 78 7.68 -4.94 18.31
C ASP A 78 6.69 -5.13 17.15
N THR A 79 5.56 -4.47 17.21
CA THR A 79 4.58 -4.45 16.12
C THR A 79 4.25 -3.00 15.74
N VAL A 80 4.34 -2.70 14.45
CA VAL A 80 3.92 -1.42 13.90
C VAL A 80 2.68 -1.64 13.05
N THR A 81 1.60 -0.93 13.38
CA THR A 81 0.34 -0.97 12.64
C THR A 81 0.11 0.34 11.93
N ILE A 82 0.00 0.29 10.61
CA ILE A 82 -0.41 1.42 9.78
C ILE A 82 -1.84 1.18 9.35
N THR A 83 -2.72 2.14 9.64
CA THR A 83 -4.12 2.10 9.21
C THR A 83 -4.45 3.35 8.41
N ARG A 84 -5.10 3.16 7.27
CA ARG A 84 -5.73 4.24 6.52
C ARG A 84 -7.23 4.03 6.47
N GLU A 85 -7.94 5.10 6.73
CA GLU A 85 -9.39 5.19 6.56
C GLU A 85 -9.70 6.26 5.52
N MET A 86 -10.67 5.99 4.66
CA MET A 86 -11.19 6.95 3.70
C MET A 86 -12.70 6.98 3.79
N SER A 87 -13.27 8.17 4.02
CA SER A 87 -14.71 8.37 4.05
C SER A 87 -15.30 8.47 2.63
N GLU A 88 -16.61 8.34 2.53
CA GLU A 88 -17.36 8.54 1.28
C GLU A 88 -17.13 9.94 0.67
N LYS A 89 -16.82 10.93 1.50
CA LYS A 89 -16.46 12.30 1.07
C LYS A 89 -15.05 12.41 0.52
N GLY A 90 -14.24 11.32 0.60
CA GLY A 90 -12.84 11.30 0.16
C GLY A 90 -11.86 11.79 1.22
N GLU A 91 -12.31 12.03 2.44
CA GLU A 91 -11.43 12.40 3.56
C GLU A 91 -10.58 11.21 3.95
N ASN A 92 -9.27 11.42 4.06
CA ASN A 92 -8.33 10.38 4.44
C ASN A 92 -7.77 10.64 5.83
N VAL A 93 -7.76 9.60 6.66
CA VAL A 93 -7.18 9.63 8.00
C VAL A 93 -6.18 8.49 8.12
N TYR A 94 -5.01 8.79 8.66
CA TYR A 94 -3.95 7.81 8.87
C TYR A 94 -3.71 7.62 10.37
N TYR A 95 -3.42 6.38 10.75
CA TYR A 95 -3.06 6.02 12.12
C TYR A 95 -1.78 5.20 12.12
N LEU A 96 -0.93 5.47 13.10
CA LEU A 96 0.25 4.71 13.45
C LEU A 96 0.08 4.19 14.87
N ASN A 97 0.00 2.89 15.05
CA ASN A 97 -0.27 2.28 16.38
C ASN A 97 -1.45 2.94 17.10
N LYS A 98 -2.59 3.11 16.40
CA LYS A 98 -3.82 3.76 16.90
C LYS A 98 -3.75 5.30 17.05
N ASN A 99 -2.57 5.91 16.97
CA ASN A 99 -2.43 7.36 17.04
C ASN A 99 -2.64 7.99 15.65
N LYS A 100 -3.47 9.00 15.57
CA LYS A 100 -3.70 9.74 14.32
C LYS A 100 -2.42 10.49 13.93
N VAL A 101 -2.02 10.34 12.67
CA VAL A 101 -0.80 10.96 12.11
C VAL A 101 -1.08 11.54 10.73
N LEU A 102 -0.16 12.39 10.26
CA LEU A 102 -0.18 12.88 8.89
C LEU A 102 0.36 11.81 7.93
N ARG A 103 -0.13 11.83 6.68
CA ARG A 103 0.35 10.95 5.60
C ARG A 103 1.87 10.98 5.47
N ASN A 104 2.48 12.17 5.49
CA ASN A 104 3.93 12.31 5.32
C ASN A 104 4.72 11.53 6.39
N LYS A 105 4.22 11.48 7.64
CA LYS A 105 4.85 10.68 8.70
C LYS A 105 4.92 9.19 8.32
N ILE A 106 3.88 8.67 7.68
CA ILE A 106 3.87 7.27 7.21
C ILE A 106 4.90 7.10 6.08
N LEU A 107 4.90 8.00 5.10
CA LEU A 107 5.83 7.93 3.96
C LEU A 107 7.28 7.99 4.43
N ASP A 108 7.61 8.92 5.33
CA ASP A 108 8.97 9.08 5.87
C ASP A 108 9.42 7.81 6.61
N LEU A 109 8.56 7.26 7.48
CA LEU A 109 8.87 6.02 8.20
C LEU A 109 9.11 4.83 7.27
N MET A 110 8.27 4.69 6.25
CA MET A 110 8.39 3.57 5.30
C MET A 110 9.59 3.73 4.38
N ASN A 111 9.91 4.95 3.97
CA ASN A 111 11.12 5.21 3.18
C ASN A 111 12.40 4.90 3.99
N LEU A 112 12.46 5.31 5.26
CA LEU A 112 13.60 4.99 6.14
C LEU A 112 13.76 3.49 6.38
N ALA A 113 12.66 2.75 6.43
CA ALA A 113 12.66 1.30 6.60
C ALA A 113 12.83 0.52 5.27
N ASN A 114 13.13 1.21 4.17
CA ASN A 114 13.19 0.61 2.83
C ASN A 114 11.92 -0.16 2.42
N ALA A 115 10.77 0.23 2.94
CA ALA A 115 9.46 -0.35 2.66
C ALA A 115 8.48 0.66 2.02
N GLY A 116 9.00 1.76 1.46
CA GLY A 116 8.21 2.83 0.86
C GLY A 116 7.55 2.43 -0.47
N LEU A 117 6.60 3.26 -0.90
CA LEU A 117 5.82 3.04 -2.12
C LEU A 117 6.65 3.02 -3.41
N ASN A 118 7.74 3.77 -3.45
CA ASN A 118 8.60 3.90 -4.62
C ASN A 118 9.75 2.89 -4.63
N GLN A 119 9.80 2.02 -3.64
CA GLN A 119 10.88 1.04 -3.56
C GLN A 119 10.52 -0.21 -4.36
N ILE A 120 11.52 -0.86 -4.90
CA ILE A 120 11.43 -2.07 -5.74
C ILE A 120 10.74 -3.24 -5.03
N ASN A 121 10.67 -3.20 -3.72
CA ASN A 121 9.96 -4.19 -2.92
C ASN A 121 8.45 -4.26 -3.22
N ASN A 122 7.92 -3.31 -4.00
CA ASN A 122 6.51 -3.28 -4.43
C ASN A 122 6.43 -3.28 -5.97
N VAL A 123 6.61 -4.44 -6.59
CA VAL A 123 6.51 -4.60 -8.05
C VAL A 123 5.06 -4.82 -8.44
N GLN A 124 4.45 -3.81 -9.03
CA GLN A 124 3.08 -3.89 -9.54
C GLN A 124 3.02 -4.54 -10.93
N GLN A 125 1.84 -5.03 -11.29
CA GLN A 125 1.57 -5.56 -12.63
C GLN A 125 1.90 -4.51 -13.72
N GLY A 126 2.69 -4.89 -14.72
CA GLY A 126 3.14 -4.01 -15.79
C GLY A 126 4.42 -3.22 -15.50
N THR A 127 4.95 -3.24 -14.28
CA THR A 127 6.20 -2.55 -13.94
C THR A 127 7.38 -3.10 -14.75
N VAL A 128 7.46 -4.44 -14.93
CA VAL A 128 8.53 -5.08 -15.70
C VAL A 128 8.48 -4.68 -17.18
N GLN A 129 7.28 -4.62 -17.77
CA GLN A 129 7.10 -4.14 -19.15
C GLN A 129 7.51 -2.68 -19.28
N ARG A 130 7.13 -1.84 -18.35
CA ARG A 130 7.52 -0.43 -18.31
C ARG A 130 9.03 -0.24 -18.19
N ILE A 131 9.71 -1.04 -17.37
CA ILE A 131 11.17 -1.04 -17.26
C ILE A 131 11.83 -1.47 -18.59
N SER A 132 11.24 -2.42 -19.31
CA SER A 132 11.78 -2.83 -20.63
C SER A 132 11.67 -1.73 -21.69
N GLU A 133 10.64 -0.91 -21.62
CA GLU A 133 10.36 0.20 -22.53
C GLU A 133 11.08 1.51 -22.17
N MET A 134 11.63 1.61 -20.97
CA MET A 134 12.40 2.77 -20.50
C MET A 134 13.65 2.99 -21.36
N ASN A 135 14.02 4.25 -21.57
CA ASN A 135 15.30 4.62 -22.16
C ASN A 135 16.48 4.33 -21.21
N GLY A 136 17.72 4.48 -21.68
CA GLY A 136 18.92 4.15 -20.90
C GLY A 136 19.10 4.99 -19.64
N GLU A 137 18.67 6.25 -19.68
CA GLU A 137 18.79 7.19 -18.55
C GLU A 137 17.77 6.88 -17.45
N GLU A 138 16.54 6.59 -17.84
CA GLU A 138 15.47 6.13 -16.93
C GLU A 138 15.82 4.80 -16.26
N LYS A 139 16.39 3.83 -17.02
CA LYS A 139 16.87 2.56 -16.48
C LYS A 139 17.98 2.75 -15.46
N ARG A 140 18.91 3.66 -15.75
CA ARG A 140 20.00 4.00 -14.84
C ARG A 140 19.45 4.55 -13.53
N GLN A 141 18.50 5.48 -13.58
CA GLN A 141 17.86 6.06 -12.40
C GLN A 141 17.16 5.02 -11.54
N VAL A 142 16.45 4.07 -12.15
CA VAL A 142 15.83 2.95 -11.46
C VAL A 142 16.87 2.08 -10.75
N ILE A 143 18.04 1.87 -11.36
CA ILE A 143 19.12 1.09 -10.76
C ILE A 143 19.78 1.86 -9.60
N GLU A 144 20.00 3.17 -9.78
CA GLU A 144 20.56 4.04 -8.72
C GLU A 144 19.62 4.09 -7.51
N ASP A 145 18.32 4.24 -7.72
CA ASP A 145 17.29 4.17 -6.67
C ASP A 145 17.28 2.80 -5.95
N LEU A 146 17.61 1.72 -6.69
CA LEU A 146 17.70 0.35 -6.15
C LEU A 146 18.84 0.15 -5.16
N ILE A 147 19.99 0.70 -5.49
CA ILE A 147 21.22 0.52 -4.71
C ILE A 147 21.41 1.63 -3.67
N GLY A 148 20.42 2.56 -3.57
CA GLY A 148 20.42 3.63 -2.57
C GLY A 148 21.47 4.71 -2.81
N LEU A 149 21.80 5.00 -4.08
CA LEU A 149 22.68 6.10 -4.49
C LEU A 149 21.90 7.36 -4.81
#